data_f485384be74e1e8007cf095a07e17a6e
#
_entry.id   f485384be74e1e8007cf095a07e17a6e
#
_cell.length_a   1.000
_cell.length_b   1.000
_cell.length_c   1.000
_cell.angle_alpha   90.00
_cell.angle_beta   90.00
_cell.angle_gamma   90.00
#
_symmetry.space_group_name_H-M   'P 1'
#
loop_
_entity.id
_entity.type
_entity.pdbx_description
1 polymer ?
#
loop_
_entity_poly.entity_id
_entity_poly.type
_entity_poly.pdbx_seq_one_letter_code
_entity_poly.pdbx_strand_id
1 'polypeptide(L)'
;TPAPFPAPQPTPVPTPNPYTNPAFATTNDSVRFLEQATWGPTFSDLAHVRSIGYSAYLSEQFNAPVTNYPTQDLYPTDSTVGCPSGTAPANCTRDRYSMYPLQISFFQRALTGQDQLRQRVSFALHKILVVSGRDLNNMPSWVGPYLQTLDRDAFGNFRQILEDVTLNPGMGNYLDMLGNTRVNPNENYAREIMQLFSVGVDQLNPDGTPKLDAQGNRIPTYDQTTITNFARVFTGWVLAPQKKWPVDGTTNVLNYQDPMVLSSNTNTYDTASKTLLNGVVAPAIVTGQNATVYKTNELKIALDNIFNHPNVGPYISRELIKQLVTSNPSPAYVQRVAATFNDNGQGVRGDMKAVIAAILLDPEARGDAKTDPNYGRLREPVQLVTNMLRTFNASSDGNISNTGTRFGLLLDMDQDLFNPPTVFSYFPADYSVPGTNSLFGPEFGILSTSDAFRRANFVNALLLANNGNGFPVAIPDRPTGTQLNYSSYQALAGNPQQLVDSLDAAMMHGTTSPSMKASIVQAVTNIASSNAALRTQTAIYLIATSSQYQVER
;
A
#
# COMPACT_ATOMS: atom_id res chain seq x y z
N THR A 1 -43.34 13.25 -18.72
CA THR A 1 -42.09 14.03 -18.56
C THR A 1 -41.52 13.72 -17.20
N PRO A 2 -40.30 13.19 -17.10
CA PRO A 2 -39.65 12.99 -15.81
C PRO A 2 -39.32 14.37 -15.20
N ALA A 3 -39.44 14.45 -13.87
CA ALA A 3 -39.14 15.64 -13.09
C ALA A 3 -37.67 16.07 -13.27
N PRO A 4 -37.39 17.38 -13.34
CA PRO A 4 -36.03 17.86 -13.47
C PRO A 4 -35.22 17.54 -12.21
N PHE A 5 -33.95 17.17 -12.39
CA PHE A 5 -33.00 16.97 -11.31
C PHE A 5 -32.93 18.21 -10.41
N PRO A 6 -32.86 18.05 -9.07
CA PRO A 6 -32.65 19.17 -8.17
C PRO A 6 -31.30 19.83 -8.49
N ALA A 7 -31.29 21.16 -8.52
CA ALA A 7 -30.08 21.95 -8.74
C ALA A 7 -28.99 21.57 -7.71
N PRO A 8 -27.72 21.51 -8.12
CA PRO A 8 -26.61 21.22 -7.18
C PRO A 8 -26.58 22.29 -6.09
N GLN A 9 -26.52 21.85 -4.85
CA GLN A 9 -26.31 22.77 -3.72
C GLN A 9 -24.95 23.46 -3.88
N PRO A 10 -24.82 24.73 -3.52
CA PRO A 10 -23.55 25.43 -3.57
C PRO A 10 -22.54 24.70 -2.69
N THR A 11 -21.42 24.27 -3.28
CA THR A 11 -20.28 23.70 -2.56
C THR A 11 -19.78 24.72 -1.54
N PRO A 12 -19.54 24.32 -0.27
CA PRO A 12 -18.91 25.21 0.69
C PRO A 12 -17.56 25.68 0.14
N VAL A 13 -17.32 26.98 0.13
CA VAL A 13 -16.02 27.54 -0.20
C VAL A 13 -15.01 26.92 0.78
N PRO A 14 -13.95 26.24 0.30
CA PRO A 14 -12.98 25.64 1.19
C PRO A 14 -12.36 26.74 2.04
N THR A 15 -12.46 26.61 3.36
CA THR A 15 -11.65 27.44 4.27
C THR A 15 -10.19 27.19 3.94
N PRO A 16 -9.35 28.22 3.79
CA PRO A 16 -7.93 28.04 3.50
C PRO A 16 -7.32 27.10 4.52
N ASN A 17 -6.69 26.02 4.05
CA ASN A 17 -6.02 25.05 4.93
C ASN A 17 -4.80 25.76 5.56
N PRO A 18 -4.74 25.93 6.88
CA PRO A 18 -3.62 26.62 7.53
C PRO A 18 -2.27 25.93 7.33
N TYR A 19 -2.29 24.62 7.02
CA TYR A 19 -1.06 23.83 6.82
C TYR A 19 -0.41 24.02 5.44
N THR A 20 -0.98 24.84 4.57
CA THR A 20 -0.31 25.25 3.31
C THR A 20 0.80 26.30 3.56
N ASN A 21 0.85 26.91 4.74
CA ASN A 21 1.87 27.91 5.09
C ASN A 21 3.07 27.22 5.79
N PRO A 22 4.33 27.43 5.32
CA PRO A 22 5.54 26.89 5.95
C PRO A 22 5.66 27.21 7.46
N ALA A 23 5.13 28.36 7.91
CA ALA A 23 5.14 28.76 9.31
C ALA A 23 4.45 27.78 10.27
N PHE A 24 3.58 26.91 9.75
CA PHE A 24 2.89 25.87 10.55
C PHE A 24 3.60 24.50 10.55
N ALA A 25 4.71 24.34 9.82
CA ALA A 25 5.48 23.10 9.78
C ALA A 25 6.37 22.98 11.03
N THR A 26 5.78 22.60 12.17
CA THR A 26 6.52 22.31 13.40
C THR A 26 7.37 21.04 13.24
N THR A 27 8.33 20.84 14.13
CA THR A 27 9.16 19.62 14.11
C THR A 27 8.30 18.36 14.29
N ASN A 28 7.43 18.37 15.29
CA ASN A 28 6.62 17.20 15.66
C ASN A 28 5.63 16.81 14.57
N ASP A 29 4.88 17.79 14.02
CA ASP A 29 3.95 17.51 12.93
C ASP A 29 4.68 17.16 11.63
N SER A 30 5.88 17.69 11.40
CA SER A 30 6.68 17.33 10.21
C SER A 30 7.20 15.90 10.28
N VAL A 31 7.59 15.40 11.46
CA VAL A 31 7.94 13.98 11.63
C VAL A 31 6.73 13.10 11.34
N ARG A 32 5.54 13.41 11.92
CA ARG A 32 4.29 12.70 11.61
C ARG A 32 3.95 12.74 10.12
N PHE A 33 4.04 13.91 9.49
CA PHE A 33 3.79 14.04 8.06
C PHE A 33 4.70 13.13 7.23
N LEU A 34 5.99 13.07 7.56
CA LEU A 34 6.95 12.22 6.86
C LEU A 34 6.70 10.72 7.11
N GLU A 35 6.23 10.32 8.27
CA GLU A 35 5.82 8.93 8.52
C GLU A 35 4.62 8.52 7.66
N GLN A 36 3.68 9.44 7.44
CA GLN A 36 2.51 9.20 6.59
C GLN A 36 2.85 9.24 5.10
N ALA A 37 3.69 10.19 4.67
CA ALA A 37 4.01 10.46 3.28
C ALA A 37 5.21 9.67 2.73
N THR A 38 6.04 9.10 3.60
CA THR A 38 7.28 8.38 3.24
C THR A 38 7.39 7.06 3.99
N TRP A 39 8.46 6.32 3.78
CA TRP A 39 8.78 5.11 4.55
C TRP A 39 9.40 5.40 5.92
N GLY A 40 9.43 6.64 6.33
CA GLY A 40 9.94 7.14 7.61
C GLY A 40 10.75 8.43 7.42
N PRO A 41 10.87 9.27 8.46
CA PRO A 41 11.59 10.53 8.39
C PRO A 41 13.10 10.29 8.25
N THR A 42 13.78 11.22 7.55
CA THR A 42 15.22 11.41 7.66
C THR A 42 15.50 12.82 8.16
N PHE A 43 16.70 13.07 8.66
CA PHE A 43 17.10 14.43 9.05
C PHE A 43 17.02 15.43 7.89
N SER A 44 17.42 14.99 6.70
CA SER A 44 17.36 15.83 5.50
C SER A 44 15.92 16.13 5.09
N ASP A 45 15.05 15.12 5.06
CA ASP A 45 13.64 15.32 4.71
C ASP A 45 12.93 16.23 5.72
N LEU A 46 13.21 16.05 7.02
CA LEU A 46 12.65 16.89 8.08
C LEU A 46 13.08 18.36 7.90
N ALA A 47 14.36 18.61 7.67
CA ALA A 47 14.85 19.95 7.44
C ALA A 47 14.24 20.57 6.17
N HIS A 48 14.14 19.77 5.11
CA HIS A 48 13.57 20.19 3.83
C HIS A 48 12.09 20.54 3.95
N VAL A 49 11.25 19.63 4.48
CA VAL A 49 9.81 19.89 4.69
C VAL A 49 9.57 21.14 5.54
N ARG A 50 10.34 21.33 6.60
CA ARG A 50 10.22 22.52 7.45
C ARG A 50 10.61 23.81 6.75
N SER A 51 11.49 23.73 5.77
CA SER A 51 11.93 24.92 5.01
C SER A 51 10.94 25.34 3.91
N ILE A 52 10.24 24.39 3.28
CA ILE A 52 9.37 24.67 2.13
C ILE A 52 7.87 24.49 2.43
N GLY A 53 7.53 23.78 3.51
CA GLY A 53 6.16 23.45 3.90
C GLY A 53 5.58 22.23 3.20
N TYR A 54 4.48 21.70 3.73
CA TYR A 54 3.90 20.43 3.30
C TYR A 54 3.41 20.44 1.85
N SER A 55 2.72 21.50 1.41
CA SER A 55 2.18 21.60 0.06
C SER A 55 3.28 21.64 -1.01
N ALA A 56 4.36 22.37 -0.76
CA ALA A 56 5.49 22.42 -1.68
C ALA A 56 6.20 21.05 -1.74
N TYR A 57 6.41 20.40 -0.60
CA TYR A 57 6.96 19.05 -0.54
C TYR A 57 6.11 18.04 -1.32
N LEU A 58 4.78 18.06 -1.14
CA LEU A 58 3.88 17.19 -1.93
C LEU A 58 4.00 17.46 -3.42
N SER A 59 4.09 18.74 -3.83
CA SER A 59 4.29 19.10 -5.23
C SER A 59 5.59 18.54 -5.80
N GLU A 60 6.70 18.59 -5.05
CA GLU A 60 7.96 17.96 -5.42
C GLU A 60 7.81 16.44 -5.54
N GLN A 61 7.17 15.78 -4.56
CA GLN A 61 6.95 14.35 -4.56
C GLN A 61 6.06 13.86 -5.72
N PHE A 62 5.06 14.63 -6.12
CA PHE A 62 4.23 14.31 -7.30
C PHE A 62 5.01 14.34 -8.61
N ASN A 63 6.12 15.06 -8.66
CA ASN A 63 6.97 15.20 -9.83
C ASN A 63 8.33 14.46 -9.69
N ALA A 64 8.57 13.78 -8.58
CA ALA A 64 9.79 13.02 -8.36
C ALA A 64 9.95 11.91 -9.42
N PRO A 65 11.17 11.70 -9.92
CA PRO A 65 11.46 10.59 -10.85
C PRO A 65 11.07 9.25 -10.22
N VAL A 66 10.41 8.41 -11.00
CA VAL A 66 9.98 7.08 -10.54
C VAL A 66 11.19 6.16 -10.38
N THR A 67 11.37 5.60 -9.20
CA THR A 67 12.29 4.49 -8.98
C THR A 67 11.54 3.18 -9.23
N ASN A 68 11.79 2.55 -10.38
CA ASN A 68 11.06 1.35 -10.78
C ASN A 68 11.58 0.10 -10.08
N TYR A 69 10.69 -0.91 -9.90
CA TYR A 69 11.13 -2.28 -9.70
C TYR A 69 11.94 -2.75 -10.91
N PRO A 70 12.94 -3.61 -10.73
CA PRO A 70 13.70 -4.14 -11.86
C PRO A 70 12.78 -4.92 -12.80
N THR A 71 12.94 -4.71 -14.09
CA THR A 71 12.29 -5.54 -15.10
C THR A 71 12.80 -6.96 -14.97
N GLN A 72 11.89 -7.91 -14.84
CA GLN A 72 12.21 -9.33 -14.80
C GLN A 72 12.03 -9.91 -16.21
N ASP A 73 12.94 -10.80 -16.61
CA ASP A 73 12.76 -11.54 -17.86
C ASP A 73 11.56 -12.48 -17.76
N LEU A 74 10.92 -12.77 -18.88
CA LEU A 74 9.98 -13.87 -18.98
C LEU A 74 10.73 -15.20 -18.97
N TYR A 75 10.24 -16.16 -18.19
CA TYR A 75 10.79 -17.52 -18.12
C TYR A 75 9.67 -18.54 -17.91
N PRO A 76 9.97 -19.86 -18.15
CA PRO A 76 8.96 -20.90 -17.98
C PRO A 76 8.32 -20.89 -16.59
N THR A 77 7.03 -21.19 -16.52
CA THR A 77 6.32 -21.34 -15.22
C THR A 77 6.74 -22.60 -14.47
N ASP A 78 7.24 -23.61 -15.19
CA ASP A 78 7.87 -24.81 -14.62
C ASP A 78 9.30 -24.50 -14.16
N SER A 79 9.52 -24.52 -12.85
CA SER A 79 10.82 -24.22 -12.26
C SER A 79 11.91 -25.24 -12.62
N THR A 80 11.54 -26.48 -12.97
CA THR A 80 12.52 -27.48 -13.41
C THR A 80 13.06 -27.20 -14.81
N VAL A 81 12.27 -26.53 -15.64
CA VAL A 81 12.68 -26.04 -16.97
C VAL A 81 13.41 -24.70 -16.83
N GLY A 82 12.87 -23.78 -16.03
CA GLY A 82 13.46 -22.45 -15.84
C GLY A 82 14.76 -22.43 -15.03
N CYS A 83 14.97 -23.44 -14.15
CA CYS A 83 16.17 -23.62 -13.34
C CYS A 83 16.60 -25.10 -13.36
N PRO A 84 17.10 -25.62 -14.50
CA PRO A 84 17.45 -27.02 -14.64
C PRO A 84 18.61 -27.39 -13.72
N SER A 85 18.49 -28.57 -13.07
CA SER A 85 19.50 -29.07 -12.15
C SER A 85 20.88 -29.25 -12.85
N GLY A 86 21.93 -28.79 -12.18
CA GLY A 86 23.32 -28.94 -12.63
C GLY A 86 23.79 -27.92 -13.68
N THR A 87 22.88 -27.16 -14.31
CA THR A 87 23.23 -26.16 -15.34
C THR A 87 22.70 -24.77 -15.04
N ALA A 88 21.74 -24.63 -14.14
CA ALA A 88 21.20 -23.34 -13.76
C ALA A 88 22.21 -22.49 -12.99
N PRO A 89 22.17 -21.14 -13.12
CA PRO A 89 22.96 -20.25 -12.28
C PRO A 89 22.73 -20.51 -10.78
N ALA A 90 23.74 -20.23 -9.96
CA ALA A 90 23.55 -20.21 -8.51
C ALA A 90 22.38 -19.28 -8.15
N ASN A 91 21.56 -19.66 -7.17
CA ASN A 91 20.39 -18.91 -6.73
C ASN A 91 19.24 -18.76 -7.77
N CYS A 92 19.27 -19.48 -8.90
CA CYS A 92 18.25 -19.39 -9.96
C CYS A 92 16.82 -19.49 -9.40
N THR A 93 16.54 -20.51 -8.57
CA THR A 93 15.21 -20.69 -7.95
C THR A 93 14.84 -19.54 -7.05
N ARG A 94 15.79 -19.01 -6.25
CA ARG A 94 15.56 -17.82 -5.43
C ARG A 94 15.16 -16.62 -6.29
N ASP A 95 15.88 -16.41 -7.39
CA ASP A 95 15.74 -15.20 -8.18
C ASP A 95 14.57 -15.24 -9.16
N ARG A 96 14.14 -16.42 -9.60
CA ARG A 96 13.04 -16.58 -10.56
C ARG A 96 11.72 -17.07 -9.97
N TYR A 97 11.78 -17.79 -8.84
CA TYR A 97 10.61 -18.45 -8.25
C TYR A 97 10.45 -18.13 -6.75
N SER A 98 10.81 -16.91 -6.36
CA SER A 98 10.47 -16.32 -5.07
C SER A 98 10.34 -14.80 -5.18
N MET A 99 9.69 -14.17 -4.20
CA MET A 99 9.58 -12.70 -4.16
C MET A 99 10.87 -11.99 -3.77
N TYR A 100 11.96 -12.72 -3.51
CA TYR A 100 13.23 -12.17 -3.06
C TYR A 100 13.74 -10.97 -3.86
N PRO A 101 13.80 -10.99 -5.22
CA PRO A 101 14.29 -9.84 -5.99
C PRO A 101 13.45 -8.58 -5.82
N LEU A 102 12.12 -8.74 -5.73
CA LEU A 102 11.20 -7.61 -5.52
C LEU A 102 11.28 -7.08 -4.09
N GLN A 103 11.45 -7.96 -3.09
CA GLN A 103 11.60 -7.58 -1.69
C GLN A 103 12.92 -6.81 -1.46
N ILE A 104 14.03 -7.26 -2.03
CA ILE A 104 15.31 -6.52 -2.02
C ILE A 104 15.13 -5.13 -2.64
N SER A 105 14.55 -5.08 -3.83
CA SER A 105 14.31 -3.82 -4.53
C SER A 105 13.40 -2.90 -3.72
N PHE A 106 12.38 -3.43 -3.06
CA PHE A 106 11.50 -2.67 -2.18
C PHE A 106 12.30 -1.94 -1.09
N PHE A 107 13.13 -2.65 -0.32
CA PHE A 107 13.90 -2.03 0.75
C PHE A 107 14.95 -1.04 0.24
N GLN A 108 15.62 -1.33 -0.87
CA GLN A 108 16.54 -0.37 -1.50
C GLN A 108 15.79 0.93 -1.89
N ARG A 109 14.65 0.80 -2.56
CA ARG A 109 13.80 1.94 -2.96
C ARG A 109 13.26 2.70 -1.75
N ALA A 110 12.78 2.00 -0.73
CA ALA A 110 12.27 2.62 0.49
C ALA A 110 13.33 3.46 1.22
N LEU A 111 14.59 3.04 1.17
CA LEU A 111 15.69 3.75 1.84
C LEU A 111 16.24 4.91 1.00
N THR A 112 16.41 4.73 -0.31
CA THR A 112 17.18 5.65 -1.16
C THR A 112 16.37 6.31 -2.26
N GLY A 113 15.16 5.81 -2.58
CA GLY A 113 14.32 6.38 -3.63
C GLY A 113 13.86 7.79 -3.29
N GLN A 114 13.85 8.67 -4.29
CA GLN A 114 13.40 10.06 -4.13
C GLN A 114 11.86 10.17 -4.19
N ASP A 115 11.18 9.20 -4.76
CA ASP A 115 9.74 9.11 -4.97
C ASP A 115 9.00 8.46 -3.80
N GLN A 116 9.36 8.84 -2.57
CA GLN A 116 8.85 8.24 -1.34
C GLN A 116 7.33 8.19 -1.27
N LEU A 117 6.66 9.30 -1.58
CA LEU A 117 5.21 9.38 -1.56
C LEU A 117 4.57 8.42 -2.58
N ARG A 118 5.15 8.33 -3.78
CA ARG A 118 4.68 7.39 -4.82
C ARG A 118 4.75 5.95 -4.33
N GLN A 119 5.85 5.56 -3.72
CA GLN A 119 6.02 4.22 -3.18
C GLN A 119 5.00 3.92 -2.07
N ARG A 120 4.74 4.90 -1.18
CA ARG A 120 3.72 4.75 -0.11
C ARG A 120 2.32 4.60 -0.67
N VAL A 121 1.95 5.42 -1.67
CA VAL A 121 0.63 5.34 -2.31
C VAL A 121 0.49 4.06 -3.12
N SER A 122 1.50 3.67 -3.88
CA SER A 122 1.53 2.40 -4.61
C SER A 122 1.35 1.20 -3.68
N PHE A 123 2.01 1.19 -2.54
CA PHE A 123 1.85 0.12 -1.54
C PHE A 123 0.45 0.13 -0.90
N ALA A 124 -0.12 1.31 -0.64
CA ALA A 124 -1.50 1.44 -0.18
C ALA A 124 -2.49 0.89 -1.22
N LEU A 125 -2.29 1.22 -2.50
CA LEU A 125 -3.08 0.67 -3.60
C LEU A 125 -2.92 -0.85 -3.72
N HIS A 126 -1.71 -1.41 -3.56
CA HIS A 126 -1.48 -2.86 -3.56
C HIS A 126 -2.25 -3.58 -2.42
N LYS A 127 -2.44 -2.94 -1.27
CA LYS A 127 -3.23 -3.50 -0.18
C LYS A 127 -4.75 -3.38 -0.38
N ILE A 128 -5.20 -2.49 -1.27
CA ILE A 128 -6.61 -2.36 -1.67
C ILE A 128 -6.89 -3.24 -2.89
N LEU A 129 -6.05 -3.13 -3.91
CA LEU A 129 -6.12 -3.87 -5.19
C LEU A 129 -5.15 -5.05 -5.12
N VAL A 130 -5.54 -6.08 -4.37
CA VAL A 130 -4.62 -7.14 -3.95
C VAL A 130 -4.27 -8.10 -5.08
N VAL A 131 -2.97 -8.39 -5.21
CA VAL A 131 -2.43 -9.54 -5.96
C VAL A 131 -1.41 -10.25 -5.07
N SER A 132 -1.44 -11.58 -5.07
CA SER A 132 -0.51 -12.40 -4.26
C SER A 132 0.46 -13.17 -5.15
N GLY A 133 1.74 -13.08 -4.84
CA GLY A 133 2.76 -13.89 -5.49
C GLY A 133 2.59 -15.39 -5.23
N ARG A 134 1.94 -15.78 -4.12
CA ARG A 134 1.65 -17.19 -3.80
C ARG A 134 0.83 -17.86 -4.89
N ASP A 135 -0.18 -17.16 -5.38
CA ASP A 135 -1.09 -17.67 -6.42
C ASP A 135 -0.53 -17.48 -7.84
N LEU A 136 0.62 -16.78 -7.95
CA LEU A 136 1.37 -16.56 -9.19
C LEU A 136 2.68 -17.37 -9.22
N ASN A 137 2.70 -18.57 -8.63
CA ASN A 137 3.85 -19.49 -8.57
C ASN A 137 5.10 -18.85 -7.93
N ASN A 138 4.92 -17.84 -7.08
CA ASN A 138 6.00 -17.01 -6.52
C ASN A 138 6.95 -16.43 -7.58
N MET A 139 6.45 -16.14 -8.79
CA MET A 139 7.25 -15.60 -9.88
C MET A 139 7.30 -14.07 -9.85
N PRO A 140 8.45 -13.45 -9.56
CA PRO A 140 8.58 -11.99 -9.53
C PRO A 140 8.31 -11.35 -10.89
N SER A 141 8.47 -12.09 -11.98
CA SER A 141 8.15 -11.64 -13.34
C SER A 141 6.65 -11.48 -13.64
N TRP A 142 5.75 -12.04 -12.81
CA TRP A 142 4.31 -11.74 -12.84
C TRP A 142 3.94 -10.57 -11.94
N VAL A 143 4.50 -10.56 -10.71
CA VAL A 143 4.17 -9.54 -9.70
C VAL A 143 4.84 -8.20 -10.00
N GLY A 144 6.08 -8.22 -10.51
CA GLY A 144 6.83 -6.99 -10.83
C GLY A 144 6.09 -6.04 -11.78
N PRO A 145 5.57 -6.48 -12.93
CA PRO A 145 4.77 -5.64 -13.83
C PRO A 145 3.51 -5.07 -13.18
N TYR A 146 2.88 -5.82 -12.26
CA TYR A 146 1.74 -5.34 -11.49
C TYR A 146 2.15 -4.18 -10.56
N LEU A 147 3.23 -4.35 -9.81
CA LEU A 147 3.76 -3.29 -8.94
C LEU A 147 4.19 -2.05 -9.73
N GLN A 148 4.82 -2.24 -10.90
CA GLN A 148 5.18 -1.15 -11.81
C GLN A 148 3.94 -0.39 -12.32
N THR A 149 2.82 -1.10 -12.57
CA THR A 149 1.54 -0.48 -12.92
C THR A 149 1.04 0.41 -11.79
N LEU A 150 1.03 -0.07 -10.55
CA LEU A 150 0.62 0.73 -9.40
C LEU A 150 1.56 1.92 -9.14
N ASP A 151 2.88 1.75 -9.32
CA ASP A 151 3.85 2.85 -9.21
C ASP A 151 3.59 3.94 -10.26
N ARG A 152 3.36 3.54 -11.53
CA ARG A 152 3.07 4.47 -12.63
C ARG A 152 1.80 5.27 -12.35
N ASP A 153 0.77 4.59 -11.90
CA ASP A 153 -0.59 5.12 -11.81
C ASP A 153 -0.93 5.73 -10.45
N ALA A 154 -0.03 5.64 -9.45
CA ALA A 154 -0.25 6.10 -8.08
C ALA A 154 -0.78 7.54 -7.98
N PHE A 155 -0.41 8.41 -8.92
CA PHE A 155 -0.82 9.81 -9.03
C PHE A 155 -1.63 10.11 -10.29
N GLY A 156 -2.16 9.07 -10.92
CA GLY A 156 -3.02 9.17 -12.10
C GLY A 156 -4.49 9.43 -11.76
N ASN A 157 -5.36 8.96 -12.63
CA ASN A 157 -6.81 8.97 -12.39
C ASN A 157 -7.27 7.57 -11.96
N PHE A 158 -8.11 7.49 -10.93
CA PHE A 158 -8.58 6.20 -10.40
C PHE A 158 -9.31 5.36 -11.45
N ARG A 159 -9.98 5.97 -12.43
CA ARG A 159 -10.59 5.27 -13.56
C ARG A 159 -9.56 4.53 -14.40
N GLN A 160 -8.38 5.14 -14.63
CA GLN A 160 -7.28 4.50 -15.36
C GLN A 160 -6.67 3.38 -14.53
N ILE A 161 -6.51 3.57 -13.22
CA ILE A 161 -6.05 2.50 -12.31
C ILE A 161 -6.95 1.27 -12.42
N LEU A 162 -8.27 1.44 -12.40
CA LEU A 162 -9.22 0.33 -12.55
C LEU A 162 -9.02 -0.41 -13.89
N GLU A 163 -8.79 0.31 -15.00
CA GLU A 163 -8.58 -0.30 -16.32
C GLU A 163 -7.26 -1.07 -16.40
N ASP A 164 -6.17 -0.44 -15.97
CA ASP A 164 -4.85 -1.03 -16.03
C ASP A 164 -4.73 -2.26 -15.11
N VAL A 165 -5.35 -2.21 -13.93
CA VAL A 165 -5.44 -3.36 -13.02
C VAL A 165 -6.32 -4.47 -13.62
N THR A 166 -7.46 -4.13 -14.22
CA THR A 166 -8.37 -5.10 -14.87
C THR A 166 -7.65 -5.89 -15.97
N LEU A 167 -6.85 -5.21 -16.78
CA LEU A 167 -6.15 -5.85 -17.91
C LEU A 167 -4.77 -6.41 -17.53
N ASN A 168 -4.32 -6.23 -16.29
CA ASN A 168 -3.05 -6.78 -15.85
C ASN A 168 -3.14 -8.31 -15.74
N PRO A 169 -2.22 -9.07 -16.37
CA PRO A 169 -2.27 -10.53 -16.36
C PRO A 169 -2.08 -11.13 -14.95
N GLY A 170 -1.33 -10.47 -14.07
CA GLY A 170 -1.19 -10.88 -12.66
C GLY A 170 -2.53 -10.85 -11.92
N MET A 171 -3.28 -9.76 -12.05
CA MET A 171 -4.64 -9.64 -11.51
C MET A 171 -5.59 -10.61 -12.20
N GLY A 172 -5.51 -10.73 -13.53
CA GLY A 172 -6.36 -11.64 -14.30
C GLY A 172 -6.21 -13.10 -13.86
N ASN A 173 -4.98 -13.55 -13.57
CA ASN A 173 -4.73 -14.89 -13.05
C ASN A 173 -5.15 -15.04 -11.59
N TYR A 174 -4.87 -14.05 -10.76
CA TYR A 174 -5.16 -14.09 -9.32
C TYR A 174 -6.66 -14.21 -9.02
N LEU A 175 -7.50 -13.52 -9.78
CA LEU A 175 -8.96 -13.50 -9.59
C LEU A 175 -9.75 -14.17 -10.74
N ASP A 176 -9.12 -15.09 -11.47
CA ASP A 176 -9.76 -15.94 -12.49
C ASP A 176 -10.46 -15.19 -13.64
N MET A 177 -10.09 -13.94 -13.91
CA MET A 177 -10.54 -13.26 -15.11
C MET A 177 -9.83 -13.79 -16.36
N LEU A 178 -8.56 -14.18 -16.20
CA LEU A 178 -7.77 -14.79 -17.28
C LEU A 178 -8.40 -16.13 -17.71
N GLY A 179 -8.78 -16.22 -18.98
CA GLY A 179 -9.40 -17.43 -19.52
C GLY A 179 -10.87 -17.64 -19.14
N ASN A 180 -11.51 -16.66 -18.49
CA ASN A 180 -12.93 -16.70 -18.17
C ASN A 180 -13.77 -16.80 -19.46
N THR A 181 -14.78 -17.69 -19.49
CA THR A 181 -15.58 -17.97 -20.68
C THR A 181 -17.08 -17.79 -20.48
N ARG A 182 -17.80 -17.55 -21.57
CA ARG A 182 -19.25 -17.32 -21.56
C ARG A 182 -20.09 -18.53 -21.13
N VAL A 183 -19.53 -19.75 -21.18
CA VAL A 183 -20.30 -20.96 -20.88
C VAL A 183 -20.57 -21.07 -19.38
N ASN A 184 -19.60 -20.70 -18.56
CA ASN A 184 -19.72 -20.64 -17.11
C ASN A 184 -18.89 -19.45 -16.62
N PRO A 185 -19.43 -18.21 -16.69
CA PRO A 185 -18.67 -17.03 -16.30
C PRO A 185 -18.21 -17.10 -14.85
N ASN A 186 -16.91 -16.95 -14.62
CA ASN A 186 -16.35 -16.90 -13.28
C ASN A 186 -16.64 -15.52 -12.66
N GLU A 187 -17.23 -15.52 -11.47
CA GLU A 187 -17.67 -14.30 -10.76
C GLU A 187 -16.58 -13.69 -9.87
N ASN A 188 -15.43 -14.34 -9.67
CA ASN A 188 -14.44 -13.93 -8.70
C ASN A 188 -13.99 -12.47 -8.95
N TYR A 189 -13.43 -12.17 -10.11
CA TYR A 189 -13.01 -10.82 -10.45
C TYR A 189 -14.18 -9.81 -10.41
N ALA A 190 -15.36 -10.19 -10.92
CA ALA A 190 -16.53 -9.34 -10.92
C ALA A 190 -16.99 -8.95 -9.49
N ARG A 191 -16.89 -9.89 -8.57
CA ARG A 191 -17.19 -9.66 -7.16
C ARG A 191 -16.18 -8.70 -6.54
N GLU A 192 -14.88 -8.97 -6.72
CA GLU A 192 -13.84 -8.23 -6.02
C GLU A 192 -13.66 -6.81 -6.56
N ILE A 193 -13.79 -6.58 -7.88
CA ILE A 193 -13.72 -5.23 -8.42
C ILE A 193 -14.83 -4.32 -7.87
N MET A 194 -16.00 -4.86 -7.56
CA MET A 194 -17.09 -4.12 -6.92
C MET A 194 -16.94 -4.09 -5.39
N GLN A 195 -16.71 -5.23 -4.75
CA GLN A 195 -16.75 -5.37 -3.31
C GLN A 195 -15.55 -4.73 -2.60
N LEU A 196 -14.33 -5.07 -3.02
CA LEU A 196 -13.10 -4.67 -2.34
C LEU A 196 -12.37 -3.51 -3.02
N PHE A 197 -12.50 -3.39 -4.36
CA PHE A 197 -11.66 -2.47 -5.12
C PHE A 197 -12.32 -1.12 -5.41
N SER A 198 -13.65 -0.98 -5.25
CA SER A 198 -14.30 0.26 -5.69
C SER A 198 -15.58 0.68 -4.95
N VAL A 199 -16.62 -0.14 -4.95
CA VAL A 199 -17.98 0.29 -4.56
C VAL A 199 -18.35 -0.10 -3.13
N GLY A 200 -17.87 -1.26 -2.67
CA GLY A 200 -18.28 -1.85 -1.40
C GLY A 200 -19.65 -2.51 -1.46
N VAL A 201 -19.98 -3.28 -0.40
CA VAL A 201 -21.22 -4.07 -0.34
C VAL A 201 -22.44 -3.26 0.07
N ASP A 202 -22.26 -2.19 0.84
CA ASP A 202 -23.32 -1.33 1.36
C ASP A 202 -23.32 0.03 0.67
N GLN A 203 -24.49 0.61 0.40
CA GLN A 203 -24.60 1.98 -0.05
C GLN A 203 -24.10 2.94 1.02
N LEU A 204 -23.30 3.93 0.61
CA LEU A 204 -22.66 4.89 1.50
C LEU A 204 -23.25 6.30 1.34
N ASN A 205 -23.28 7.02 2.46
CA ASN A 205 -23.37 8.45 2.49
C ASN A 205 -22.04 9.09 2.03
N PRO A 206 -22.02 10.38 1.66
CA PRO A 206 -20.76 11.07 1.28
C PRO A 206 -19.65 11.04 2.34
N ASP A 207 -20.01 10.86 3.60
CA ASP A 207 -19.11 10.75 4.76
C ASP A 207 -18.61 9.31 5.04
N GLY A 208 -18.94 8.37 4.14
CA GLY A 208 -18.53 6.96 4.26
C GLY A 208 -19.36 6.14 5.25
N THR A 209 -20.39 6.72 5.90
CA THR A 209 -21.32 5.95 6.75
C THR A 209 -22.30 5.17 5.88
N PRO A 210 -22.72 3.95 6.31
CA PRO A 210 -23.72 3.19 5.55
C PRO A 210 -25.07 3.91 5.48
N LYS A 211 -25.73 3.82 4.31
CA LYS A 211 -27.14 4.20 4.18
C LYS A 211 -28.01 3.11 4.77
N LEU A 212 -29.06 3.54 5.46
CA LEU A 212 -30.03 2.66 6.10
C LEU A 212 -31.40 2.78 5.44
N ASP A 213 -32.13 1.67 5.39
CA ASP A 213 -33.53 1.63 5.02
C ASP A 213 -34.44 2.15 6.16
N ALA A 214 -35.74 2.18 5.92
CA ALA A 214 -36.72 2.63 6.92
C ALA A 214 -36.77 1.73 8.18
N GLN A 215 -36.22 0.53 8.14
CA GLN A 215 -36.10 -0.44 9.24
C GLN A 215 -34.76 -0.39 9.94
N GLY A 216 -33.82 0.46 9.47
CA GLY A 216 -32.47 0.59 10.04
C GLY A 216 -31.47 -0.44 9.53
N ASN A 217 -31.79 -1.21 8.49
CA ASN A 217 -30.84 -2.14 7.88
C ASN A 217 -29.99 -1.42 6.83
N ARG A 218 -28.77 -1.89 6.62
CA ARG A 218 -27.91 -1.40 5.55
C ARG A 218 -28.49 -1.75 4.18
N ILE A 219 -28.42 -0.81 3.26
CA ILE A 219 -28.91 -0.98 1.89
C ILE A 219 -27.80 -1.58 1.04
N PRO A 220 -27.99 -2.77 0.43
CA PRO A 220 -26.96 -3.35 -0.44
C PRO A 220 -26.71 -2.47 -1.68
N THR A 221 -25.47 -2.47 -2.14
CA THR A 221 -25.05 -1.72 -3.33
C THR A 221 -25.51 -2.41 -4.62
N TYR A 222 -25.51 -3.72 -4.65
CA TYR A 222 -25.83 -4.58 -5.80
C TYR A 222 -26.34 -5.93 -5.35
N ASP A 223 -26.92 -6.66 -6.27
CA ASP A 223 -27.44 -8.01 -6.10
C ASP A 223 -26.59 -9.06 -6.87
N GLN A 224 -26.93 -10.33 -6.71
CA GLN A 224 -26.28 -11.45 -7.39
C GLN A 224 -26.39 -11.35 -8.91
N THR A 225 -27.50 -10.83 -9.44
CA THR A 225 -27.70 -10.65 -10.89
C THR A 225 -26.69 -9.67 -11.48
N THR A 226 -26.43 -8.60 -10.75
CA THR A 226 -25.41 -7.60 -11.11
C THR A 226 -24.03 -8.24 -11.18
N ILE A 227 -23.63 -9.05 -10.19
CA ILE A 227 -22.36 -9.76 -10.16
C ILE A 227 -22.23 -10.67 -11.41
N THR A 228 -23.25 -11.46 -11.68
CA THR A 228 -23.29 -12.36 -12.85
C THR A 228 -23.15 -11.58 -14.17
N ASN A 229 -23.81 -10.42 -14.30
CA ASN A 229 -23.69 -9.59 -15.48
C ASN A 229 -22.27 -8.99 -15.64
N PHE A 230 -21.63 -8.54 -14.58
CA PHE A 230 -20.22 -8.13 -14.65
C PHE A 230 -19.28 -9.29 -14.98
N ALA A 231 -19.51 -10.51 -14.44
CA ALA A 231 -18.75 -11.70 -14.82
C ALA A 231 -18.81 -11.98 -16.32
N ARG A 232 -19.98 -11.77 -16.95
CA ARG A 232 -20.18 -11.90 -18.42
C ARG A 232 -19.41 -10.82 -19.20
N VAL A 233 -19.29 -9.59 -18.66
CA VAL A 233 -18.44 -8.54 -19.26
C VAL A 233 -16.98 -9.00 -19.30
N PHE A 234 -16.49 -9.62 -18.24
CA PHE A 234 -15.09 -10.03 -18.08
C PHE A 234 -14.74 -11.35 -18.78
N THR A 235 -15.61 -11.89 -19.64
CA THR A 235 -15.33 -13.10 -20.43
C THR A 235 -14.46 -12.80 -21.66
N GLY A 236 -13.60 -13.76 -22.04
CA GLY A 236 -12.84 -13.76 -23.29
C GLY A 236 -11.47 -13.09 -23.23
N TRP A 237 -11.03 -12.62 -22.09
CA TRP A 237 -9.70 -12.03 -21.93
C TRP A 237 -8.65 -13.14 -21.70
N VAL A 238 -7.53 -13.05 -22.43
CA VAL A 238 -6.45 -14.03 -22.44
C VAL A 238 -5.11 -13.32 -22.39
N LEU A 239 -4.04 -14.08 -22.10
CA LEU A 239 -2.68 -13.51 -22.16
C LEU A 239 -2.38 -12.99 -23.57
N ALA A 240 -1.58 -11.95 -23.64
CA ALA A 240 -0.96 -11.49 -24.87
C ALA A 240 -0.13 -12.62 -25.52
N PRO A 241 0.18 -12.56 -26.83
CA PRO A 241 0.92 -13.60 -27.51
C PRO A 241 2.21 -14.01 -26.79
N GLN A 242 2.48 -15.30 -26.76
CA GLN A 242 3.70 -15.87 -26.17
C GLN A 242 4.95 -15.21 -26.76
N LYS A 243 5.98 -15.10 -25.95
CA LYS A 243 7.32 -14.62 -26.33
C LYS A 243 8.32 -15.77 -26.31
N LYS A 244 9.47 -15.58 -26.95
CA LYS A 244 10.58 -16.52 -26.83
C LYS A 244 11.34 -16.27 -25.54
N TRP A 245 11.73 -17.34 -24.87
CA TRP A 245 12.58 -17.25 -23.69
C TRP A 245 13.96 -16.71 -24.10
N PRO A 246 14.44 -15.60 -23.51
CA PRO A 246 15.69 -14.98 -23.96
C PRO A 246 16.93 -15.86 -23.77
N VAL A 247 16.88 -16.83 -22.84
CA VAL A 247 18.03 -17.69 -22.50
C VAL A 247 18.34 -18.68 -23.62
N ASP A 248 17.33 -19.27 -24.25
CA ASP A 248 17.53 -20.29 -25.30
C ASP A 248 17.02 -19.86 -26.70
N GLY A 249 16.24 -18.79 -26.77
CA GLY A 249 15.66 -18.27 -28.02
C GLY A 249 14.64 -19.18 -28.69
N THR A 250 14.34 -20.33 -28.12
CA THR A 250 13.51 -21.36 -28.73
C THR A 250 12.25 -21.68 -27.95
N THR A 251 12.33 -21.80 -26.63
CA THR A 251 11.20 -22.10 -25.76
C THR A 251 10.19 -20.95 -25.75
N ASN A 252 8.91 -21.28 -25.99
CA ASN A 252 7.82 -20.35 -25.86
C ASN A 252 7.49 -20.19 -24.37
N VAL A 253 7.40 -18.94 -23.90
CA VAL A 253 7.00 -18.61 -22.54
C VAL A 253 5.73 -17.78 -22.56
N LEU A 254 4.92 -17.92 -21.52
CA LEU A 254 3.70 -17.15 -21.36
C LEU A 254 4.04 -15.66 -21.20
N ASN A 255 3.25 -14.81 -21.85
CA ASN A 255 3.42 -13.37 -21.76
C ASN A 255 2.53 -12.81 -20.67
N TYR A 256 3.03 -12.78 -19.46
CA TYR A 256 2.34 -12.24 -18.28
C TYR A 256 2.85 -10.83 -17.88
N GLN A 257 3.47 -10.13 -18.82
CA GLN A 257 3.93 -8.73 -18.65
C GLN A 257 3.06 -7.74 -19.42
N ASP A 258 2.70 -8.07 -20.66
CA ASP A 258 1.86 -7.20 -21.46
C ASP A 258 0.38 -7.34 -21.04
N PRO A 259 -0.44 -6.30 -21.16
CA PRO A 259 -1.87 -6.37 -20.85
C PRO A 259 -2.59 -7.51 -21.55
N MET A 260 -3.59 -8.09 -20.88
CA MET A 260 -4.46 -9.12 -21.48
C MET A 260 -5.15 -8.59 -22.73
N VAL A 261 -5.39 -9.47 -23.68
CA VAL A 261 -6.04 -9.18 -24.96
C VAL A 261 -7.31 -10.01 -25.11
N LEU A 262 -8.19 -9.59 -26.02
CA LEU A 262 -9.37 -10.40 -26.34
C LEU A 262 -8.97 -11.64 -27.14
N SER A 263 -9.52 -12.80 -26.75
CA SER A 263 -9.37 -14.06 -27.47
C SER A 263 -9.86 -13.94 -28.91
N SER A 264 -9.11 -14.52 -29.85
CA SER A 264 -9.55 -14.69 -31.24
C SER A 264 -10.70 -15.70 -31.39
N ASN A 265 -10.92 -16.55 -30.39
CA ASN A 265 -12.04 -17.48 -30.37
C ASN A 265 -13.32 -16.77 -29.88
N THR A 266 -14.21 -16.46 -30.82
CA THR A 266 -15.48 -15.75 -30.53
C THR A 266 -16.45 -16.54 -29.64
N ASN A 267 -16.20 -17.82 -29.41
CA ASN A 267 -16.99 -18.65 -28.51
C ASN A 267 -16.61 -18.48 -27.03
N THR A 268 -15.55 -17.73 -26.70
CA THR A 268 -15.11 -17.57 -25.33
C THR A 268 -15.76 -16.39 -24.59
N TYR A 269 -16.29 -15.40 -25.28
CA TYR A 269 -16.85 -14.20 -24.66
C TYR A 269 -18.35 -14.04 -24.90
N ASP A 270 -19.03 -13.42 -23.95
CA ASP A 270 -20.45 -13.10 -24.01
C ASP A 270 -20.69 -11.79 -24.75
N THR A 271 -21.66 -11.79 -25.67
CA THR A 271 -22.02 -10.63 -26.52
C THR A 271 -23.47 -10.19 -26.34
N ALA A 272 -24.23 -10.81 -25.44
CA ALA A 272 -25.59 -10.41 -25.14
C ALA A 272 -25.63 -9.12 -24.27
N SER A 273 -26.75 -8.45 -24.22
CA SER A 273 -26.95 -7.29 -23.35
C SER A 273 -26.79 -7.66 -21.87
N LYS A 274 -26.29 -6.71 -21.07
CA LYS A 274 -26.08 -6.85 -19.62
C LYS A 274 -26.56 -5.60 -18.90
N THR A 275 -27.33 -5.80 -17.84
CA THR A 275 -27.72 -4.73 -16.91
C THR A 275 -26.68 -4.65 -15.79
N LEU A 276 -26.05 -3.49 -15.64
CA LEU A 276 -24.98 -3.20 -14.68
C LEU A 276 -25.52 -2.44 -13.46
N LEU A 277 -24.63 -1.84 -12.64
CA LEU A 277 -25.01 -1.03 -11.48
C LEU A 277 -26.00 0.08 -11.86
N ASN A 278 -26.98 0.32 -10.99
CA ASN A 278 -28.00 1.37 -11.16
C ASN A 278 -28.79 1.27 -12.48
N GLY A 279 -28.94 0.05 -13.04
CA GLY A 279 -29.72 -0.18 -14.25
C GLY A 279 -29.05 0.28 -15.56
N VAL A 280 -27.77 0.64 -15.53
CA VAL A 280 -27.02 0.95 -16.75
C VAL A 280 -26.93 -0.29 -17.64
N VAL A 281 -27.17 -0.15 -18.93
CA VAL A 281 -27.17 -1.25 -19.88
C VAL A 281 -25.91 -1.20 -20.77
N ALA A 282 -25.10 -2.25 -20.73
CA ALA A 282 -24.14 -2.56 -21.78
C ALA A 282 -24.90 -3.26 -22.92
N PRO A 283 -24.99 -2.68 -24.13
CA PRO A 283 -25.83 -3.22 -25.20
C PRO A 283 -25.24 -4.50 -25.78
N ALA A 284 -26.08 -5.33 -26.40
CA ALA A 284 -25.62 -6.49 -27.16
C ALA A 284 -24.82 -6.06 -28.40
N ILE A 285 -23.94 -6.96 -28.91
CA ILE A 285 -23.28 -6.75 -30.19
C ILE A 285 -24.30 -6.65 -31.32
N VAL A 286 -24.08 -5.74 -32.26
CA VAL A 286 -24.91 -5.66 -33.45
C VAL A 286 -24.30 -6.44 -34.61
N THR A 287 -25.14 -6.91 -35.53
CA THR A 287 -24.71 -7.69 -36.71
C THR A 287 -23.67 -6.90 -37.52
N GLY A 288 -22.52 -7.51 -37.80
CA GLY A 288 -21.42 -6.90 -38.56
C GLY A 288 -20.45 -6.06 -37.73
N GLN A 289 -20.70 -5.87 -36.44
CA GLN A 289 -19.78 -5.15 -35.56
C GLN A 289 -18.51 -5.99 -35.31
N ASN A 290 -17.35 -5.32 -35.32
CA ASN A 290 -16.09 -5.97 -34.94
C ASN A 290 -16.10 -6.33 -33.44
N ALA A 291 -15.85 -7.60 -33.14
CA ALA A 291 -15.95 -8.14 -31.79
C ALA A 291 -14.94 -7.53 -30.81
N THR A 292 -13.71 -7.23 -31.26
CA THR A 292 -12.70 -6.58 -30.41
C THR A 292 -13.14 -5.17 -30.03
N VAL A 293 -13.63 -4.39 -31.00
CA VAL A 293 -14.16 -3.04 -30.73
C VAL A 293 -15.36 -3.10 -29.78
N TYR A 294 -16.27 -4.07 -30.00
CA TYR A 294 -17.42 -4.27 -29.12
C TYR A 294 -16.98 -4.57 -27.68
N LYS A 295 -16.12 -5.57 -27.47
CA LYS A 295 -15.70 -5.99 -26.14
C LYS A 295 -14.87 -4.93 -25.42
N THR A 296 -14.03 -4.17 -26.13
CA THR A 296 -13.30 -3.04 -25.56
C THR A 296 -14.27 -1.93 -25.11
N ASN A 297 -15.29 -1.64 -25.90
CA ASN A 297 -16.32 -0.66 -25.53
C ASN A 297 -17.19 -1.17 -24.36
N GLU A 298 -17.55 -2.45 -24.35
CA GLU A 298 -18.31 -3.07 -23.25
C GLU A 298 -17.53 -2.98 -21.94
N LEU A 299 -16.23 -3.32 -21.94
CA LEU A 299 -15.35 -3.18 -20.79
C LEU A 299 -15.31 -1.73 -20.31
N LYS A 300 -15.16 -0.78 -21.24
CA LYS A 300 -15.15 0.65 -20.92
C LYS A 300 -16.46 1.08 -20.25
N ILE A 301 -17.61 0.69 -20.80
CA ILE A 301 -18.94 0.98 -20.22
C ILE A 301 -19.01 0.43 -18.79
N ALA A 302 -18.55 -0.79 -18.55
CA ALA A 302 -18.58 -1.43 -17.25
C ALA A 302 -17.68 -0.72 -16.23
N LEU A 303 -16.46 -0.37 -16.62
CA LEU A 303 -15.52 0.34 -15.74
C LEU A 303 -15.95 1.79 -15.48
N ASP A 304 -16.53 2.47 -16.48
CA ASP A 304 -17.13 3.80 -16.32
C ASP A 304 -18.35 3.74 -15.38
N ASN A 305 -19.15 2.69 -15.46
CA ASN A 305 -20.30 2.47 -14.58
C ASN A 305 -19.87 2.27 -13.12
N ILE A 306 -18.82 1.46 -12.88
CA ILE A 306 -18.22 1.31 -11.55
C ILE A 306 -17.68 2.66 -11.08
N PHE A 307 -16.79 3.29 -11.85
CA PHE A 307 -16.11 4.52 -11.47
C PHE A 307 -17.07 5.67 -11.12
N ASN A 308 -18.18 5.80 -11.86
CA ASN A 308 -19.17 6.84 -11.64
C ASN A 308 -20.17 6.50 -10.52
N HIS A 309 -20.08 5.32 -9.91
CA HIS A 309 -20.96 4.98 -8.79
C HIS A 309 -20.71 5.92 -7.60
N PRO A 310 -21.76 6.43 -6.92
CA PRO A 310 -21.62 7.41 -5.82
C PRO A 310 -20.72 6.92 -4.67
N ASN A 311 -20.69 5.63 -4.43
CA ASN A 311 -19.91 5.04 -3.34
C ASN A 311 -18.40 5.12 -3.53
N VAL A 312 -17.89 5.21 -4.77
CA VAL A 312 -16.44 5.08 -5.04
C VAL A 312 -15.65 6.18 -4.34
N GLY A 313 -16.15 7.42 -4.36
CA GLY A 313 -15.51 8.53 -3.67
C GLY A 313 -15.33 8.26 -2.17
N PRO A 314 -16.40 8.08 -1.37
CA PRO A 314 -16.28 7.81 0.06
C PRO A 314 -15.59 6.49 0.40
N TYR A 315 -15.78 5.43 -0.40
CA TYR A 315 -15.15 4.13 -0.16
C TYR A 315 -13.62 4.21 -0.30
N ILE A 316 -13.12 4.66 -1.46
CA ILE A 316 -11.68 4.74 -1.73
C ILE A 316 -10.99 5.76 -0.82
N SER A 317 -11.66 6.89 -0.55
CA SER A 317 -11.12 7.89 0.38
C SER A 317 -10.91 7.30 1.77
N ARG A 318 -11.90 6.58 2.30
CA ARG A 318 -11.79 5.91 3.60
C ARG A 318 -10.67 4.87 3.62
N GLU A 319 -10.60 4.02 2.59
CA GLU A 319 -9.56 2.99 2.54
C GLU A 319 -8.15 3.59 2.43
N LEU A 320 -7.94 4.64 1.63
CA LEU A 320 -6.66 5.33 1.54
C LEU A 320 -6.27 6.05 2.83
N ILE A 321 -7.22 6.70 3.53
CA ILE A 321 -6.96 7.32 4.85
C ILE A 321 -6.47 6.25 5.84
N LYS A 322 -7.13 5.07 5.87
CA LYS A 322 -6.72 3.94 6.73
C LYS A 322 -5.30 3.46 6.42
N GLN A 323 -4.92 3.45 5.15
CA GLN A 323 -3.59 3.01 4.75
C GLN A 323 -2.49 4.04 5.06
N LEU A 324 -2.80 5.34 5.07
CA LEU A 324 -1.81 6.40 5.14
C LEU A 324 -1.77 7.14 6.49
N VAL A 325 -2.91 7.26 7.19
CA VAL A 325 -3.03 8.18 8.34
C VAL A 325 -3.58 7.54 9.61
N THR A 326 -4.82 7.03 9.60
CA THR A 326 -5.48 6.52 10.82
C THR A 326 -6.48 5.42 10.50
N SER A 327 -6.55 4.39 11.34
CA SER A 327 -7.49 3.28 11.16
C SER A 327 -8.96 3.67 11.35
N ASN A 328 -9.22 4.76 12.08
CA ASN A 328 -10.58 5.24 12.40
C ASN A 328 -10.76 6.71 12.01
N PRO A 329 -10.81 7.03 10.70
CA PRO A 329 -11.07 8.40 10.28
C PRO A 329 -12.48 8.84 10.67
N SER A 330 -12.64 10.11 11.07
CA SER A 330 -13.98 10.66 11.32
C SER A 330 -14.80 10.70 10.02
N PRO A 331 -16.14 10.60 10.11
CA PRO A 331 -17.01 10.80 8.94
C PRO A 331 -16.76 12.14 8.23
N ALA A 332 -16.46 13.20 8.97
CA ALA A 332 -16.15 14.51 8.39
C ALA A 332 -14.86 14.50 7.58
N TYR A 333 -13.83 13.79 8.02
CA TYR A 333 -12.59 13.61 7.25
C TYR A 333 -12.84 12.86 5.95
N VAL A 334 -13.54 11.72 6.03
CA VAL A 334 -13.91 10.94 4.83
C VAL A 334 -14.70 11.81 3.85
N GLN A 335 -15.66 12.61 4.33
CA GLN A 335 -16.48 13.49 3.49
C GLN A 335 -15.64 14.52 2.75
N ARG A 336 -14.68 15.17 3.40
CA ARG A 336 -13.80 16.17 2.76
C ARG A 336 -12.95 15.54 1.65
N VAL A 337 -12.36 14.39 1.90
CA VAL A 337 -11.54 13.67 0.92
C VAL A 337 -12.41 13.12 -0.22
N ALA A 338 -13.60 12.57 0.09
CA ALA A 338 -14.56 12.10 -0.90
C ALA A 338 -15.07 13.22 -1.81
N ALA A 339 -15.27 14.43 -1.28
CA ALA A 339 -15.62 15.59 -2.09
C ALA A 339 -14.51 15.92 -3.11
N THR A 340 -13.24 15.86 -2.69
CA THR A 340 -12.08 16.05 -3.58
C THR A 340 -11.95 14.92 -4.61
N PHE A 341 -12.26 13.67 -4.23
CA PHE A 341 -12.32 12.57 -5.19
C PHE A 341 -13.39 12.80 -6.24
N ASN A 342 -14.55 13.31 -5.85
CA ASN A 342 -15.66 13.58 -6.77
C ASN A 342 -15.39 14.77 -7.71
N ASP A 343 -14.67 15.78 -7.24
CA ASP A 343 -14.23 16.94 -8.01
C ASP A 343 -12.98 17.55 -7.35
N ASN A 344 -11.87 17.55 -8.08
CA ASN A 344 -10.61 18.15 -7.64
C ASN A 344 -10.59 19.70 -7.63
N GLY A 345 -11.74 20.33 -7.84
CA GLY A 345 -11.89 21.79 -8.01
C GLY A 345 -11.70 22.28 -9.45
N GLN A 346 -11.48 21.36 -10.40
CA GLN A 346 -11.34 21.63 -11.83
C GLN A 346 -12.30 20.78 -12.69
N GLY A 347 -13.30 20.15 -12.06
CA GLY A 347 -14.27 19.27 -12.72
C GLY A 347 -13.72 17.87 -13.01
N VAL A 348 -12.61 17.44 -12.40
CA VAL A 348 -12.03 16.13 -12.62
C VAL A 348 -12.32 15.22 -11.43
N ARG A 349 -13.04 14.11 -11.69
CA ARG A 349 -13.28 13.04 -10.73
C ARG A 349 -12.10 12.07 -10.71
N GLY A 350 -11.73 11.57 -9.52
CA GLY A 350 -10.73 10.51 -9.34
C GLY A 350 -9.30 10.96 -9.56
N ASP A 351 -8.99 12.24 -9.46
CA ASP A 351 -7.62 12.78 -9.48
C ASP A 351 -6.89 12.38 -8.20
N MET A 352 -6.02 11.37 -8.31
CA MET A 352 -5.30 10.81 -7.16
C MET A 352 -4.31 11.80 -6.54
N LYS A 353 -3.72 12.73 -7.29
CA LYS A 353 -2.87 13.78 -6.70
C LYS A 353 -3.67 14.64 -5.73
N ALA A 354 -4.84 15.09 -6.17
CA ALA A 354 -5.74 15.91 -5.35
C ALA A 354 -6.22 15.13 -4.11
N VAL A 355 -6.61 13.87 -4.30
CA VAL A 355 -7.06 12.99 -3.20
C VAL A 355 -5.96 12.78 -2.15
N ILE A 356 -4.74 12.45 -2.56
CA ILE A 356 -3.61 12.24 -1.65
C ILE A 356 -3.23 13.54 -0.93
N ALA A 357 -3.23 14.66 -1.62
CA ALA A 357 -3.02 15.98 -0.99
C ALA A 357 -4.11 16.27 0.04
N ALA A 358 -5.39 16.02 -0.28
CA ALA A 358 -6.50 16.20 0.64
C ALA A 358 -6.37 15.30 1.88
N ILE A 359 -5.91 14.06 1.73
CA ILE A 359 -5.65 13.16 2.85
C ILE A 359 -4.54 13.72 3.75
N LEU A 360 -3.36 14.00 3.20
CA LEU A 360 -2.18 14.34 4.00
C LEU A 360 -2.20 15.76 4.57
N LEU A 361 -2.98 16.67 4.01
CA LEU A 361 -3.12 18.05 4.47
C LEU A 361 -4.39 18.29 5.30
N ASP A 362 -5.21 17.28 5.52
CA ASP A 362 -6.44 17.43 6.29
C ASP A 362 -6.13 17.85 7.74
N PRO A 363 -6.92 18.74 8.36
CA PRO A 363 -6.75 19.14 9.76
C PRO A 363 -6.73 17.96 10.73
N GLU A 364 -7.45 16.85 10.42
CA GLU A 364 -7.42 15.65 11.25
C GLU A 364 -6.10 14.89 11.14
N ALA A 365 -5.40 14.96 9.99
CA ALA A 365 -4.07 14.38 9.80
C ALA A 365 -2.95 15.24 10.42
N ARG A 366 -3.13 16.55 10.54
CA ARG A 366 -2.10 17.52 10.92
C ARG A 366 -2.20 17.94 12.40
N GLY A 367 -1.16 18.56 12.93
CA GLY A 367 -1.03 19.10 14.29
C GLY A 367 -0.02 18.34 15.15
N ASP A 368 0.55 19.01 16.16
CA ASP A 368 1.67 18.50 16.97
C ASP A 368 1.30 17.31 17.85
N ALA A 369 0.08 17.29 18.37
CA ALA A 369 -0.39 16.22 19.25
C ALA A 369 -1.80 15.80 18.89
N LYS A 370 -2.06 14.50 18.95
CA LYS A 370 -3.39 13.93 18.82
C LYS A 370 -3.95 13.64 20.21
N THR A 371 -5.06 14.28 20.53
CA THR A 371 -5.71 14.16 21.85
C THR A 371 -6.71 13.02 21.93
N ASP A 372 -7.25 12.58 20.79
CA ASP A 372 -8.12 11.39 20.73
C ASP A 372 -7.28 10.13 21.02
N PRO A 373 -7.58 9.38 22.09
CA PRO A 373 -6.87 8.13 22.42
C PRO A 373 -7.01 7.06 21.35
N ASN A 374 -8.04 7.13 20.53
CA ASN A 374 -8.33 6.17 19.46
C ASN A 374 -7.72 6.57 18.11
N TYR A 375 -7.08 7.73 18.01
CA TYR A 375 -6.42 8.18 16.79
C TYR A 375 -5.13 7.41 16.52
N GLY A 376 -4.91 7.14 15.24
CA GLY A 376 -3.70 6.50 14.74
C GLY A 376 -3.95 5.11 14.20
N ARG A 377 -2.86 4.40 13.94
CA ARG A 377 -2.85 3.05 13.41
C ARG A 377 -1.66 2.27 13.99
N LEU A 378 -1.81 0.96 14.14
CA LEU A 378 -0.68 0.13 14.50
C LEU A 378 0.29 0.09 13.32
N ARG A 379 1.59 0.36 13.58
CA ARG A 379 2.61 0.20 12.53
C ARG A 379 2.65 -1.24 12.06
N GLU A 380 2.43 -1.47 10.80
CA GLU A 380 2.66 -2.79 10.23
C GLU A 380 4.17 -3.12 10.20
N PRO A 381 4.56 -4.41 10.18
CA PRO A 381 5.97 -4.81 10.24
C PRO A 381 6.87 -4.09 9.24
N VAL A 382 6.44 -3.96 8.00
CA VAL A 382 7.22 -3.24 6.98
C VAL A 382 7.47 -1.78 7.35
N GLN A 383 6.47 -1.11 7.95
CA GLN A 383 6.62 0.29 8.38
C GLN A 383 7.49 0.42 9.63
N LEU A 384 7.38 -0.51 10.58
CA LEU A 384 8.27 -0.58 11.73
C LEU A 384 9.74 -0.64 11.26
N VAL A 385 10.02 -1.53 10.31
CA VAL A 385 11.36 -1.73 9.76
C VAL A 385 11.85 -0.50 9.01
N THR A 386 11.10 -0.04 8.03
CA THR A 386 11.54 1.08 7.17
C THR A 386 11.64 2.40 7.94
N ASN A 387 10.74 2.65 8.89
CA ASN A 387 10.81 3.83 9.74
C ASN A 387 12.11 3.83 10.56
N MET A 388 12.46 2.73 11.23
CA MET A 388 13.72 2.63 11.96
C MET A 388 14.93 2.82 11.05
N LEU A 389 14.94 2.16 9.89
CA LEU A 389 16.07 2.25 8.96
C LEU A 389 16.29 3.68 8.47
N ARG A 390 15.23 4.42 8.15
CA ARG A 390 15.32 5.80 7.66
C ARG A 390 15.63 6.79 8.78
N THR A 391 14.97 6.68 9.93
CA THR A 391 15.21 7.56 11.09
C THR A 391 16.67 7.53 11.52
N PHE A 392 17.32 6.36 11.42
CA PHE A 392 18.72 6.19 11.78
C PHE A 392 19.66 6.11 10.58
N ASN A 393 19.25 6.66 9.43
CA ASN A 393 20.07 6.77 8.22
C ASN A 393 20.87 5.49 7.93
N ALA A 394 20.18 4.37 7.84
CA ALA A 394 20.78 3.06 7.64
C ALA A 394 21.51 2.97 6.29
N SER A 395 22.67 2.32 6.29
CA SER A 395 23.25 1.78 5.07
C SER A 395 22.68 0.38 4.83
N SER A 396 22.27 0.06 3.62
CA SER A 396 21.66 -1.24 3.31
C SER A 396 21.77 -1.58 1.84
N ASP A 397 22.01 -2.84 1.54
CA ASP A 397 21.88 -3.43 0.20
C ASP A 397 20.50 -4.05 -0.04
N GLY A 398 19.53 -3.74 0.82
CA GLY A 398 18.17 -4.26 0.79
C GLY A 398 17.98 -5.56 1.57
N ASN A 399 19.05 -6.16 2.10
CA ASN A 399 18.97 -7.34 2.92
C ASN A 399 18.73 -6.97 4.39
N ILE A 400 17.58 -7.39 4.92
CA ILE A 400 17.18 -7.18 6.32
C ILE A 400 17.10 -8.49 7.11
N SER A 401 17.82 -9.50 6.69
CA SER A 401 17.87 -10.81 7.32
C SER A 401 19.30 -11.18 7.68
N ASN A 402 19.48 -11.84 8.82
CA ASN A 402 20.78 -12.37 9.24
C ASN A 402 21.15 -13.73 8.61
N THR A 403 20.25 -14.33 7.82
CA THR A 403 20.47 -15.65 7.18
C THR A 403 20.76 -15.57 5.69
N GLY A 404 20.60 -14.41 5.07
CA GLY A 404 20.88 -14.19 3.64
C GLY A 404 19.97 -14.92 2.65
N THR A 405 19.08 -15.79 3.09
CA THR A 405 18.31 -16.67 2.22
C THR A 405 16.80 -16.40 2.20
N ARG A 406 16.27 -15.67 3.17
CA ARG A 406 14.86 -15.28 3.26
C ARG A 406 14.73 -13.97 4.01
N PHE A 407 13.68 -13.19 3.68
CA PHE A 407 13.19 -12.09 4.52
C PHE A 407 12.47 -12.65 5.76
N GLY A 408 13.08 -13.65 6.41
CA GLY A 408 12.51 -14.41 7.50
C GLY A 408 11.91 -13.55 8.59
N LEU A 409 12.52 -12.39 8.87
CA LEU A 409 12.05 -11.51 9.94
C LEU A 409 10.72 -10.82 9.65
N LEU A 410 10.41 -10.45 8.40
CA LEU A 410 9.08 -9.95 8.02
C LEU A 410 8.07 -11.08 7.90
N LEU A 411 8.47 -12.20 7.32
CA LEU A 411 7.65 -13.41 7.29
C LEU A 411 7.32 -13.86 8.72
N ASP A 412 8.31 -13.83 9.62
CA ASP A 412 8.11 -14.15 11.02
C ASP A 412 7.18 -13.17 11.76
N MET A 413 6.99 -11.95 11.24
CA MET A 413 6.03 -10.97 11.73
C MET A 413 4.70 -10.99 10.95
N ASP A 414 4.40 -12.08 10.24
CA ASP A 414 3.19 -12.33 9.45
C ASP A 414 2.93 -11.32 8.31
N GLN A 415 3.99 -10.66 7.82
CA GLN A 415 3.90 -9.78 6.64
C GLN A 415 4.96 -10.14 5.58
N ASP A 416 4.73 -11.23 4.85
CA ASP A 416 5.57 -11.63 3.71
C ASP A 416 5.28 -10.73 2.51
N LEU A 417 6.14 -9.76 2.24
CA LEU A 417 5.92 -8.75 1.21
C LEU A 417 5.62 -9.37 -0.16
N PHE A 418 4.54 -8.88 -0.80
CA PHE A 418 4.00 -9.32 -2.09
C PHE A 418 3.38 -10.72 -2.09
N ASN A 419 3.28 -11.34 -0.91
CA ASN A 419 2.63 -12.63 -0.68
C ASN A 419 1.47 -12.53 0.32
N PRO A 420 0.53 -11.57 0.18
CA PRO A 420 -0.61 -11.51 1.07
C PRO A 420 -1.36 -12.84 1.08
N PRO A 421 -1.86 -13.31 2.25
CA PRO A 421 -2.48 -14.63 2.36
C PRO A 421 -3.86 -14.73 1.73
N THR A 422 -4.56 -13.61 1.54
CA THR A 422 -5.93 -13.57 1.01
C THR A 422 -6.17 -12.30 0.18
N VAL A 423 -7.32 -12.23 -0.49
CA VAL A 423 -7.79 -11.03 -1.19
C VAL A 423 -8.05 -9.84 -0.25
N PHE A 424 -8.14 -10.07 1.06
CA PHE A 424 -8.18 -9.02 2.10
C PHE A 424 -6.78 -8.51 2.49
N SER A 425 -5.76 -8.78 1.69
CA SER A 425 -4.37 -8.45 1.97
C SER A 425 -3.79 -9.26 3.14
N TYR A 426 -2.94 -8.65 3.97
CA TYR A 426 -2.36 -9.29 5.15
C TYR A 426 -3.34 -9.39 6.31
N PHE A 427 -4.35 -8.52 6.32
CA PHE A 427 -5.38 -8.42 7.37
C PHE A 427 -6.64 -7.75 6.82
N PRO A 428 -7.85 -8.14 7.32
CA PRO A 428 -9.08 -7.48 6.90
C PRO A 428 -9.12 -6.01 7.30
N ALA A 429 -9.59 -5.15 6.40
CA ALA A 429 -9.66 -3.70 6.62
C ALA A 429 -10.62 -3.26 7.75
N ASP A 430 -11.52 -4.14 8.16
CA ASP A 430 -12.51 -3.94 9.22
C ASP A 430 -12.24 -4.78 10.49
N TYR A 431 -11.00 -5.31 10.63
CA TYR A 431 -10.61 -6.05 11.83
C TYR A 431 -10.76 -5.16 13.06
N SER A 432 -11.51 -5.63 14.06
CA SER A 432 -11.74 -4.90 15.30
C SER A 432 -10.63 -5.16 16.32
N VAL A 433 -10.19 -4.10 17.01
CA VAL A 433 -9.20 -4.23 18.08
C VAL A 433 -9.76 -5.09 19.19
N PRO A 434 -9.09 -6.17 19.61
CA PRO A 434 -9.57 -7.06 20.66
C PRO A 434 -9.90 -6.29 21.97
N GLY A 435 -11.05 -6.58 22.56
CA GLY A 435 -11.50 -5.94 23.81
C GLY A 435 -12.15 -4.56 23.63
N THR A 436 -12.37 -4.10 22.39
CA THR A 436 -13.12 -2.88 22.08
C THR A 436 -14.42 -3.21 21.34
N ASN A 437 -15.44 -2.33 21.46
CA ASN A 437 -16.74 -2.60 20.83
C ASN A 437 -16.89 -2.03 19.42
N SER A 438 -15.99 -1.15 18.97
CA SER A 438 -16.15 -0.45 17.68
C SER A 438 -14.87 0.14 17.12
N LEU A 439 -13.72 -0.11 17.73
CA LEU A 439 -12.45 0.44 17.25
C LEU A 439 -11.85 -0.50 16.21
N PHE A 440 -11.67 -0.03 14.99
CA PHE A 440 -10.95 -0.77 13.96
C PHE A 440 -9.45 -0.64 14.15
N GLY A 441 -8.75 -1.74 13.93
CA GLY A 441 -7.29 -1.80 13.93
C GLY A 441 -6.84 -2.93 13.02
N PRO A 442 -6.89 -2.73 11.69
CA PRO A 442 -6.60 -3.78 10.70
C PRO A 442 -5.30 -4.53 10.98
N GLU A 443 -4.25 -3.79 11.31
CA GLU A 443 -2.90 -4.32 11.54
C GLU A 443 -2.81 -5.21 12.80
N PHE A 444 -3.78 -5.12 13.73
CA PHE A 444 -3.86 -6.05 14.87
C PHE A 444 -4.21 -7.48 14.43
N GLY A 445 -4.73 -7.67 13.22
CA GLY A 445 -4.95 -8.99 12.63
C GLY A 445 -3.67 -9.82 12.49
N ILE A 446 -2.50 -9.17 12.45
CA ILE A 446 -1.17 -9.80 12.41
C ILE A 446 -0.32 -9.40 13.65
N LEU A 447 -0.96 -9.17 14.80
CA LEU A 447 -0.28 -8.90 16.06
C LEU A 447 -0.78 -9.88 17.13
N SER A 448 -0.35 -11.12 17.04
CA SER A 448 -0.47 -12.08 18.15
C SER A 448 0.59 -11.79 19.24
N THR A 449 0.48 -12.47 20.37
CA THR A 449 1.54 -12.43 21.40
C THR A 449 2.90 -12.84 20.82
N SER A 450 2.90 -13.84 19.94
CA SER A 450 4.12 -14.30 19.24
C SER A 450 4.73 -13.20 18.39
N ASP A 451 3.88 -12.46 17.65
CA ASP A 451 4.35 -11.39 16.75
C ASP A 451 4.89 -10.18 17.51
N ALA A 452 4.32 -9.87 18.67
CA ALA A 452 4.85 -8.85 19.56
C ALA A 452 6.30 -9.20 20.00
N PHE A 453 6.57 -10.46 20.35
CA PHE A 453 7.94 -10.92 20.64
C PHE A 453 8.84 -10.90 19.40
N ARG A 454 8.34 -11.28 18.24
CA ARG A 454 9.10 -11.25 16.98
C ARG A 454 9.49 -9.83 16.59
N ARG A 455 8.60 -8.85 16.78
CA ARG A 455 8.90 -7.41 16.61
C ARG A 455 10.03 -6.97 17.55
N ALA A 456 9.95 -7.32 18.82
CA ALA A 456 11.00 -7.00 19.79
C ALA A 456 12.33 -7.69 19.45
N ASN A 457 12.29 -8.94 19.02
CA ASN A 457 13.47 -9.70 18.57
C ASN A 457 14.10 -9.10 17.32
N PHE A 458 13.29 -8.59 16.38
CA PHE A 458 13.81 -7.87 15.22
C PHE A 458 14.58 -6.62 15.64
N VAL A 459 14.00 -5.80 16.52
CA VAL A 459 14.65 -4.58 17.05
C VAL A 459 15.94 -4.95 17.79
N ASN A 460 15.91 -6.02 18.60
CA ASN A 460 17.09 -6.53 19.27
C ASN A 460 18.19 -6.98 18.28
N ALA A 461 17.81 -7.71 17.25
CA ALA A 461 18.75 -8.17 16.22
C ALA A 461 19.39 -7.01 15.46
N LEU A 462 18.59 -5.98 15.15
CA LEU A 462 19.05 -4.79 14.44
C LEU A 462 20.01 -3.92 15.26
N LEU A 463 19.79 -3.80 16.58
CA LEU A 463 20.50 -2.86 17.44
C LEU A 463 21.61 -3.52 18.28
N LEU A 464 21.39 -4.71 18.82
CA LEU A 464 22.21 -5.29 19.89
C LEU A 464 22.96 -6.55 19.46
N ALA A 465 22.44 -7.29 18.46
CA ALA A 465 23.15 -8.44 17.93
C ALA A 465 24.42 -8.02 17.16
N ASN A 466 25.34 -8.96 16.96
CA ASN A 466 26.58 -8.73 16.20
C ASN A 466 27.39 -7.50 16.70
N ASN A 467 27.42 -7.29 18.01
CA ASN A 467 28.07 -6.12 18.63
C ASN A 467 27.51 -4.77 18.13
N GLY A 468 26.21 -4.72 17.80
CA GLY A 468 25.55 -3.51 17.30
C GLY A 468 25.76 -3.24 15.81
N ASN A 469 26.22 -4.21 15.06
CA ASN A 469 26.48 -4.06 13.62
C ASN A 469 25.28 -4.44 12.72
N GLY A 470 24.09 -4.54 13.27
CA GLY A 470 22.87 -4.83 12.51
C GLY A 470 22.89 -6.22 11.87
N PHE A 471 22.58 -6.29 10.59
CA PHE A 471 22.60 -7.52 9.79
C PHE A 471 23.80 -7.55 8.83
N PRO A 472 25.00 -7.83 9.31
CA PRO A 472 26.22 -7.79 8.50
C PRO A 472 26.36 -9.07 7.68
N VAL A 473 25.40 -9.37 6.83
CA VAL A 473 25.46 -10.63 6.10
C VAL A 473 26.26 -10.52 4.86
N ALA A 474 27.30 -11.28 4.85
CA ALA A 474 28.05 -11.62 3.69
C ALA A 474 27.42 -12.79 2.93
N ILE A 475 26.46 -12.50 2.06
CA ILE A 475 26.21 -13.37 0.92
C ILE A 475 26.88 -12.73 -0.29
N PRO A 476 27.38 -13.50 -1.27
CA PRO A 476 28.21 -12.96 -2.35
C PRO A 476 27.57 -11.81 -3.14
N ASP A 477 26.26 -11.83 -3.28
CA ASP A 477 25.48 -10.81 -3.98
C ASP A 477 24.87 -9.73 -3.05
N ARG A 478 25.13 -9.80 -1.74
CA ARG A 478 24.68 -8.86 -0.71
C ARG A 478 25.80 -8.62 0.32
N PRO A 479 26.88 -7.98 -0.10
CA PRO A 479 28.12 -7.94 0.68
C PRO A 479 28.09 -7.00 1.88
N THR A 480 27.15 -6.03 1.94
CA THR A 480 27.15 -4.97 2.95
C THR A 480 26.13 -5.17 4.05
N GLY A 481 25.04 -5.93 3.79
CA GLY A 481 23.96 -6.12 4.76
C GLY A 481 23.27 -4.81 5.11
N THR A 482 22.71 -4.72 6.33
CA THR A 482 21.97 -3.55 6.82
C THR A 482 22.47 -3.11 8.19
N GLN A 483 22.86 -1.85 8.34
CA GLN A 483 23.38 -1.28 9.57
C GLN A 483 22.81 0.12 9.82
N LEU A 484 22.41 0.42 11.07
CA LEU A 484 21.98 1.74 11.49
C LEU A 484 23.16 2.68 11.75
N ASN A 485 22.97 3.96 11.49
CA ASN A 485 23.88 5.02 11.91
C ASN A 485 23.22 5.89 12.98
N TYR A 486 23.58 5.67 14.22
CA TYR A 486 23.11 6.44 15.39
C TYR A 486 24.24 7.22 16.08
N SER A 487 25.34 7.51 15.38
CA SER A 487 26.52 8.20 15.92
C SER A 487 26.19 9.60 16.51
N SER A 488 25.28 10.34 15.89
CA SER A 488 24.80 11.64 16.39
C SER A 488 24.14 11.53 17.79
N TYR A 489 23.40 10.45 18.03
CA TYR A 489 22.78 10.17 19.32
C TYR A 489 23.79 9.65 20.36
N GLN A 490 24.80 8.90 19.92
CA GLN A 490 25.92 8.49 20.82
C GLN A 490 26.65 9.69 21.39
N ALA A 491 26.79 10.76 20.64
CA ALA A 491 27.39 12.02 21.13
C ALA A 491 26.59 12.66 22.27
N LEU A 492 25.29 12.35 22.41
CA LEU A 492 24.41 12.81 23.48
C LEU A 492 24.39 11.88 24.69
N ALA A 493 24.98 10.69 24.61
CA ALA A 493 24.86 9.64 25.62
C ALA A 493 25.49 10.00 26.99
N GLY A 494 26.33 11.03 27.05
CA GLY A 494 26.81 11.61 28.31
C GLY A 494 25.72 12.25 29.16
N ASN A 495 24.61 12.69 28.53
CA ASN A 495 23.43 13.24 29.19
C ASN A 495 22.19 12.40 28.82
N PRO A 496 21.79 11.43 29.67
CA PRO A 496 20.65 10.53 29.38
C PRO A 496 19.34 11.26 29.08
N GLN A 497 19.05 12.37 29.74
CA GLN A 497 17.84 13.15 29.50
C GLN A 497 17.86 13.74 28.10
N GLN A 498 18.94 14.37 27.68
CA GLN A 498 19.08 14.97 26.35
C GLN A 498 19.03 13.90 25.24
N LEU A 499 19.65 12.74 25.47
CA LEU A 499 19.58 11.60 24.54
C LEU A 499 18.13 11.16 24.33
N VAL A 500 17.39 10.94 25.44
CA VAL A 500 16.00 10.44 25.37
C VAL A 500 15.08 11.52 24.78
N ASP A 501 15.26 12.79 25.09
CA ASP A 501 14.48 13.88 24.50
C ASP A 501 14.71 14.00 22.98
N SER A 502 15.95 13.82 22.52
CA SER A 502 16.25 13.83 21.08
C SER A 502 15.66 12.63 20.35
N LEU A 503 15.68 11.45 20.97
CA LEU A 503 15.05 10.24 20.41
C LEU A 503 13.53 10.33 20.42
N ASP A 504 12.94 10.91 21.49
CA ASP A 504 11.50 11.18 21.56
C ASP A 504 11.05 12.09 20.39
N ALA A 505 11.78 13.16 20.13
CA ALA A 505 11.47 14.06 19.01
C ALA A 505 11.53 13.35 17.66
N ALA A 506 12.52 12.47 17.44
CA ALA A 506 12.74 11.80 16.17
C ALA A 506 11.82 10.60 15.94
N MET A 507 11.47 9.85 16.99
CA MET A 507 10.74 8.58 16.90
C MET A 507 9.27 8.70 17.35
N MET A 508 8.96 9.63 18.26
CA MET A 508 7.68 9.72 18.95
C MET A 508 7.00 11.08 18.79
N HIS A 509 7.47 11.93 17.89
CA HIS A 509 6.93 13.29 17.68
C HIS A 509 6.91 14.14 18.98
N GLY A 510 7.80 13.86 19.94
CA GLY A 510 7.79 14.51 21.26
C GLY A 510 6.62 14.11 22.15
N THR A 511 5.93 13.01 21.87
CA THR A 511 4.70 12.59 22.57
C THR A 511 4.89 11.45 23.56
N THR A 512 6.13 11.03 23.83
CA THR A 512 6.41 10.00 24.84
C THR A 512 5.85 10.42 26.20
N SER A 513 5.09 9.52 26.84
CA SER A 513 4.51 9.81 28.16
C SER A 513 5.61 10.12 29.19
N PRO A 514 5.37 11.03 30.15
CA PRO A 514 6.37 11.39 31.17
C PRO A 514 6.90 10.19 31.95
N SER A 515 6.03 9.22 32.28
CA SER A 515 6.42 8.00 33.01
C SER A 515 7.34 7.10 32.18
N MET A 516 7.02 6.89 30.91
CA MET A 516 7.87 6.10 29.99
C MET A 516 9.23 6.80 29.79
N LYS A 517 9.23 8.11 29.56
CA LYS A 517 10.46 8.90 29.41
C LYS A 517 11.35 8.77 30.64
N ALA A 518 10.81 8.95 31.85
CA ALA A 518 11.53 8.80 33.09
C ALA A 518 12.14 7.39 33.26
N SER A 519 11.38 6.35 32.92
CA SER A 519 11.86 4.95 32.98
C SER A 519 13.01 4.70 32.02
N ILE A 520 12.95 5.24 30.80
CA ILE A 520 14.04 5.09 29.81
C ILE A 520 15.28 5.86 30.28
N VAL A 521 15.14 7.10 30.76
CA VAL A 521 16.25 7.89 31.31
C VAL A 521 16.93 7.13 32.45
N GLN A 522 16.15 6.54 33.37
CA GLN A 522 16.69 5.75 34.47
C GLN A 522 17.46 4.51 33.97
N ALA A 523 16.90 3.78 32.99
CA ALA A 523 17.56 2.60 32.41
C ALA A 523 18.91 2.97 31.76
N VAL A 524 18.94 4.06 31.00
CA VAL A 524 20.16 4.58 30.36
C VAL A 524 21.18 5.05 31.40
N THR A 525 20.72 5.71 32.47
CA THR A 525 21.60 6.21 33.54
C THR A 525 22.32 5.07 34.28
N ASN A 526 21.66 3.92 34.42
CA ASN A 526 22.25 2.73 35.07
C ASN A 526 23.39 2.08 34.25
N ILE A 527 23.56 2.45 32.99
CA ILE A 527 24.67 2.00 32.14
C ILE A 527 25.87 2.93 32.37
N ALA A 528 27.08 2.39 32.43
CA ALA A 528 28.29 3.18 32.59
C ALA A 528 28.40 4.29 31.53
N SER A 529 28.76 5.51 31.95
CA SER A 529 28.86 6.68 31.06
C SER A 529 29.91 6.52 29.94
N SER A 530 30.90 5.68 30.16
CA SER A 530 31.91 5.30 29.16
C SER A 530 31.35 4.43 28.02
N ASN A 531 30.17 3.82 28.19
CA ASN A 531 29.56 2.98 27.17
C ASN A 531 28.43 3.73 26.44
N ALA A 532 28.83 4.74 25.65
CA ALA A 532 27.90 5.58 24.87
C ALA A 532 27.06 4.75 23.86
N ALA A 533 27.67 3.74 23.27
CA ALA A 533 26.97 2.85 22.32
C ALA A 533 25.82 2.12 23.00
N LEU A 534 26.06 1.42 24.11
CA LEU A 534 25.03 0.66 24.80
C LEU A 534 23.94 1.57 25.38
N ARG A 535 24.29 2.78 25.88
CA ARG A 535 23.31 3.78 26.31
C ARG A 535 22.33 4.14 25.18
N THR A 536 22.87 4.42 24.01
CA THR A 536 22.06 4.81 22.84
C THR A 536 21.22 3.66 22.34
N GLN A 537 21.80 2.48 22.17
CA GLN A 537 21.10 1.27 21.75
C GLN A 537 19.96 0.90 22.70
N THR A 538 20.20 0.98 24.02
CA THR A 538 19.17 0.72 25.04
C THR A 538 18.02 1.72 24.95
N ALA A 539 18.31 3.01 24.79
CA ALA A 539 17.27 4.03 24.64
C ALA A 539 16.40 3.78 23.39
N ILE A 540 17.04 3.52 22.23
CA ILE A 540 16.33 3.20 20.98
C ILE A 540 15.50 1.92 21.13
N TYR A 541 16.07 0.87 21.72
CA TYR A 541 15.38 -0.40 21.95
C TYR A 541 14.12 -0.23 22.80
N LEU A 542 14.21 0.46 23.92
CA LEU A 542 13.09 0.67 24.82
C LEU A 542 11.98 1.53 24.20
N ILE A 543 12.34 2.52 23.39
CA ILE A 543 11.35 3.30 22.62
C ILE A 543 10.71 2.40 21.55
N ALA A 544 11.49 1.76 20.69
CA ALA A 544 11.00 1.02 19.54
C ALA A 544 10.13 -0.19 19.91
N THR A 545 10.37 -0.81 21.08
CA THR A 545 9.58 -1.93 21.59
C THR A 545 8.39 -1.52 22.45
N SER A 546 8.24 -0.22 22.74
CA SER A 546 7.11 0.28 23.52
C SER A 546 5.80 0.25 22.74
N SER A 547 4.68 0.05 23.44
CA SER A 547 3.35 0.14 22.85
C SER A 547 3.05 1.51 22.25
N GLN A 548 3.66 2.59 22.78
CA GLN A 548 3.46 3.94 22.27
C GLN A 548 4.10 4.12 20.88
N TYR A 549 5.29 3.57 20.65
CA TYR A 549 5.94 3.62 19.34
C TYR A 549 5.28 2.68 18.32
N GLN A 550 4.74 1.55 18.76
CA GLN A 550 4.05 0.60 17.87
C GLN A 550 2.80 1.21 17.21
N VAL A 551 2.22 2.26 17.79
CA VAL A 551 1.07 2.98 17.23
C VAL A 551 1.53 4.32 16.66
N GLU A 552 1.36 4.49 15.35
CA GLU A 552 1.59 5.74 14.63
C GLU A 552 0.42 6.70 14.93
N ARG A 553 0.71 7.86 15.53
CA ARG A 553 -0.30 8.84 15.94
C ARG A 553 -0.10 10.20 15.31
#